data_3acdec8c7c94b91fad50cafe9c3ab210
#
_entry.id   3acdec8c7c94b91fad50cafe9c3ab210
#
_cell.length_a   1.000
_cell.length_b   1.000
_cell.length_c   1.000
_cell.angle_alpha   90.00
_cell.angle_beta   90.00
_cell.angle_gamma   90.00
#
_symmetry.space_group_name_H-M   'P 1'
#
loop_
_entity.id
_entity.type
_entity.pdbx_description
1 polymer ?
#
loop_
_entity_poly.entity_id
_entity_poly.type
_entity_poly.pdbx_seq_one_letter_code
_entity_poly.pdbx_strand_id
1 'polypeptide(L)'
;MNLLTDNPELYEHRFPDPGHVAARWAHDVVTRFGGGRDLLDVGCGTGRDAGWWARNGYRVTGIDSSEHMLAHVRAHHPAVDVALADMRSFDLGRRFDVVTCLDSAMLYCHTNADLDAFLGRCRAHLVPGGLLVAEMRNGAFFLGNTELLDGVRTRSVTWRGVEYTSHTELWIDHAAQLLRRRRAWEWAGRAEPLVQRSAWRLLFPQELRHLLDLAGFDVLALFDSPGPRTDPPWTADAPLSGALSGDRLHVVARLRPRGHQ
;
A
#
# COMPACT_ATOMS: atom_id res chain seq x y z
N MET A 1 12.50 -16.16 4.93
CA MET A 1 13.26 -15.08 4.24
C MET A 1 12.41 -14.49 3.11
N ASN A 2 12.28 -13.20 3.08
CA ASN A 2 11.71 -12.47 1.94
C ASN A 2 12.81 -11.58 1.34
N LEU A 3 13.34 -11.96 0.16
CA LEU A 3 14.52 -11.34 -0.41
C LEU A 3 14.45 -9.81 -0.47
N LEU A 4 13.30 -9.26 -0.86
CA LEU A 4 13.14 -7.81 -1.01
C LEU A 4 12.91 -7.10 0.32
N THR A 5 12.04 -7.62 1.20
CA THR A 5 11.77 -6.97 2.48
C THR A 5 12.91 -7.15 3.49
N ASP A 6 13.70 -8.23 3.34
CA ASP A 6 14.90 -8.44 4.15
C ASP A 6 16.12 -7.65 3.61
N ASN A 7 15.99 -7.03 2.41
CA ASN A 7 17.03 -6.21 1.76
C ASN A 7 16.43 -4.90 1.22
N PRO A 8 16.20 -3.89 2.06
CA PRO A 8 15.56 -2.62 1.68
C PRO A 8 16.28 -1.89 0.54
N GLU A 9 17.62 -1.91 0.49
CA GLU A 9 18.38 -1.27 -0.59
C GLU A 9 18.15 -1.98 -1.94
N LEU A 10 18.05 -3.32 -1.96
CA LEU A 10 17.68 -4.06 -3.15
C LEU A 10 16.23 -3.74 -3.56
N TYR A 11 15.34 -3.55 -2.58
CA TYR A 11 13.96 -3.12 -2.83
C TYR A 11 13.94 -1.76 -3.54
N GLU A 12 14.65 -0.75 -2.99
CA GLU A 12 14.76 0.59 -3.60
C GLU A 12 15.37 0.56 -5.01
N HIS A 13 16.42 -0.25 -5.19
CA HIS A 13 17.06 -0.42 -6.49
C HIS A 13 16.12 -1.09 -7.52
N ARG A 14 15.29 -2.03 -7.06
CA ARG A 14 14.31 -2.75 -7.89
C ARG A 14 13.10 -1.91 -8.29
N PHE A 15 12.68 -1.00 -7.41
CA PHE A 15 11.49 -0.16 -7.55
C PHE A 15 11.84 1.32 -7.32
N PRO A 16 12.66 1.91 -8.20
CA PRO A 16 13.07 3.29 -8.03
C PRO A 16 11.86 4.23 -8.21
N ASP A 17 11.77 5.25 -7.35
CA ASP A 17 10.85 6.37 -7.51
C ASP A 17 11.55 7.69 -7.14
N PRO A 18 12.49 8.16 -7.98
CA PRO A 18 13.24 9.39 -7.71
C PRO A 18 12.34 10.64 -7.71
N GLY A 19 11.16 10.54 -8.32
CA GLY A 19 10.17 11.63 -8.37
C GLY A 19 9.23 11.68 -7.17
N HIS A 20 9.30 10.69 -6.26
CA HIS A 20 8.36 10.56 -5.13
C HIS A 20 6.89 10.68 -5.56
N VAL A 21 6.53 9.99 -6.65
CA VAL A 21 5.22 10.17 -7.30
C VAL A 21 4.08 9.77 -6.37
N ALA A 22 4.26 8.68 -5.61
CA ALA A 22 3.24 8.22 -4.67
C ALA A 22 3.06 9.20 -3.50
N ALA A 23 4.14 9.71 -2.94
CA ALA A 23 4.08 10.69 -1.85
C ALA A 23 3.45 12.02 -2.29
N ARG A 24 3.80 12.52 -3.47
CA ARG A 24 3.24 13.75 -4.05
C ARG A 24 1.76 13.60 -4.38
N TRP A 25 1.39 12.46 -4.98
CA TRP A 25 0.00 12.12 -5.22
C TRP A 25 -0.82 12.14 -3.92
N ALA A 26 -0.36 11.45 -2.87
CA ALA A 26 -1.06 11.40 -1.60
C ALA A 26 -1.14 12.80 -0.95
N HIS A 27 -0.08 13.63 -1.06
CA HIS A 27 -0.08 15.00 -0.58
C HIS A 27 -1.18 15.84 -1.23
N ASP A 28 -1.32 15.77 -2.56
CA ASP A 28 -2.34 16.53 -3.28
C ASP A 28 -3.75 16.03 -2.98
N VAL A 29 -3.93 14.71 -2.90
CA VAL A 29 -5.19 14.10 -2.47
C VAL A 29 -5.56 14.57 -1.06
N VAL A 30 -4.64 14.48 -0.11
CA VAL A 30 -4.86 14.95 1.27
C VAL A 30 -5.22 16.44 1.29
N THR A 31 -4.50 17.24 0.53
CA THR A 31 -4.77 18.71 0.43
C THR A 31 -6.15 18.97 -0.19
N ARG A 32 -6.46 18.30 -1.29
CA ARG A 32 -7.75 18.44 -2.01
C ARG A 32 -8.96 18.09 -1.13
N PHE A 33 -8.83 17.11 -0.25
CA PHE A 33 -9.91 16.66 0.63
C PHE A 33 -9.83 17.24 2.05
N GLY A 34 -8.94 18.23 2.29
CA GLY A 34 -8.87 18.97 3.56
C GLY A 34 -8.32 18.17 4.71
N GLY A 35 -7.32 17.31 4.47
CA GLY A 35 -6.59 16.61 5.51
C GLY A 35 -5.56 17.48 6.23
N GLY A 36 -5.22 17.11 7.47
CA GLY A 36 -4.19 17.77 8.27
C GLY A 36 -2.77 17.25 7.99
N ARG A 37 -1.85 17.48 8.92
CA ARG A 37 -0.41 17.23 8.75
C ARG A 37 0.16 16.19 9.73
N ASP A 38 -0.65 15.63 10.62
CA ASP A 38 -0.26 14.50 11.47
C ASP A 38 -0.64 13.20 10.76
N LEU A 39 0.37 12.46 10.25
CA LEU A 39 0.17 11.37 9.31
C LEU A 39 0.70 10.06 9.86
N LEU A 40 -0.12 9.01 9.78
CA LEU A 40 0.26 7.61 9.99
C LEU A 40 0.36 6.91 8.64
N ASP A 41 1.53 6.34 8.32
CA ASP A 41 1.76 5.53 7.13
C ASP A 41 1.77 4.03 7.50
N VAL A 42 0.74 3.30 7.06
CA VAL A 42 0.59 1.88 7.38
C VAL A 42 1.16 1.02 6.26
N GLY A 43 2.17 0.20 6.60
CA GLY A 43 2.99 -0.53 5.63
C GLY A 43 4.02 0.40 4.97
N CYS A 44 4.70 1.21 5.76
CA CYS A 44 5.59 2.27 5.28
C CYS A 44 6.82 1.76 4.51
N GLY A 45 7.16 0.46 4.60
CA GLY A 45 8.29 -0.16 3.90
C GLY A 45 9.61 0.55 4.19
N THR A 46 10.34 0.93 3.14
CA THR A 46 11.61 1.65 3.23
C THR A 46 11.49 3.08 3.76
N GLY A 47 10.27 3.58 3.93
CA GLY A 47 10.00 4.95 4.39
C GLY A 47 10.24 6.04 3.37
N ARG A 48 10.42 5.70 2.09
CA ARG A 48 10.65 6.66 1.02
C ARG A 48 9.56 7.74 0.95
N ASP A 49 8.30 7.34 0.99
CA ASP A 49 7.16 8.25 0.96
C ASP A 49 7.03 8.99 2.29
N ALA A 50 7.15 8.29 3.41
CA ALA A 50 7.17 8.86 4.75
C ALA A 50 8.26 9.93 4.93
N GLY A 51 9.47 9.67 4.44
CA GLY A 51 10.57 10.62 4.44
C GLY A 51 10.30 11.86 3.57
N TRP A 52 9.63 11.71 2.45
CA TRP A 52 9.23 12.85 1.62
C TRP A 52 8.22 13.73 2.38
N TRP A 53 7.19 13.14 2.98
CA TRP A 53 6.18 13.89 3.74
C TRP A 53 6.79 14.61 4.93
N ALA A 54 7.72 13.97 5.67
CA ALA A 54 8.42 14.63 6.79
C ALA A 54 9.18 15.87 6.32
N ARG A 55 9.89 15.81 5.18
CA ARG A 55 10.57 16.98 4.59
C ARG A 55 9.61 18.05 4.07
N ASN A 56 8.35 17.71 3.83
CA ASN A 56 7.30 18.61 3.34
C ASN A 56 6.30 19.04 4.42
N GLY A 57 6.74 19.02 5.69
CA GLY A 57 6.02 19.64 6.81
C GLY A 57 4.94 18.78 7.45
N TYR A 58 4.96 17.44 7.24
CA TYR A 58 4.14 16.53 8.00
C TYR A 58 4.86 16.00 9.23
N ARG A 59 4.12 15.71 10.28
CA ARG A 59 4.57 14.86 11.39
C ARG A 59 4.20 13.42 11.02
N VAL A 60 5.20 12.61 10.76
CA VAL A 60 4.98 11.26 10.20
C VAL A 60 5.36 10.20 11.21
N THR A 61 4.44 9.27 11.41
CA THR A 61 4.70 7.98 12.04
C THR A 61 4.48 6.89 11.00
N GLY A 62 5.43 5.99 10.82
CA GLY A 62 5.32 4.80 9.97
C GLY A 62 5.19 3.53 10.78
N ILE A 63 4.39 2.59 10.32
CA ILE A 63 4.40 1.22 10.84
C ILE A 63 4.65 0.22 9.71
N ASP A 64 5.42 -0.81 10.00
CA ASP A 64 5.64 -1.96 9.13
C ASP A 64 5.86 -3.22 9.97
N SER A 65 5.62 -4.39 9.39
CA SER A 65 5.86 -5.68 10.02
C SER A 65 7.30 -6.18 9.84
N SER A 66 8.13 -5.49 9.06
CA SER A 66 9.53 -5.83 8.78
C SER A 66 10.49 -4.94 9.55
N GLU A 67 11.22 -5.51 10.51
CA GLU A 67 12.28 -4.77 11.22
C GLU A 67 13.40 -4.33 10.29
N HIS A 68 13.71 -5.07 9.21
CA HIS A 68 14.71 -4.66 8.23
C HIS A 68 14.29 -3.36 7.51
N MET A 69 13.01 -3.25 7.15
CA MET A 69 12.46 -2.02 6.56
C MET A 69 12.55 -0.86 7.55
N LEU A 70 12.14 -1.06 8.80
CA LEU A 70 12.17 -0.01 9.81
C LEU A 70 13.59 0.40 10.20
N ALA A 71 14.54 -0.52 10.23
CA ALA A 71 15.97 -0.18 10.42
C ALA A 71 16.49 0.72 9.29
N HIS A 72 16.05 0.45 8.05
CA HIS A 72 16.36 1.32 6.91
C HIS A 72 15.74 2.73 7.06
N VAL A 73 14.46 2.81 7.51
CA VAL A 73 13.83 4.11 7.78
C VAL A 73 14.59 4.91 8.80
N ARG A 74 14.95 4.30 9.96
CA ARG A 74 15.71 4.98 11.02
C ARG A 74 17.07 5.51 10.53
N ALA A 75 17.71 4.77 9.62
CA ALA A 75 19.01 5.17 9.06
C ALA A 75 18.92 6.30 8.02
N HIS A 76 17.88 6.31 7.18
CA HIS A 76 17.80 7.19 6.01
C HIS A 76 16.77 8.32 6.16
N HIS A 77 15.80 8.16 7.06
CA HIS A 77 14.69 9.10 7.28
C HIS A 77 14.49 9.40 8.78
N PRO A 78 15.51 9.95 9.48
CA PRO A 78 15.49 10.10 10.95
C PRO A 78 14.38 11.04 11.48
N ALA A 79 13.73 11.80 10.63
CA ALA A 79 12.59 12.65 10.99
C ALA A 79 11.24 11.88 10.98
N VAL A 80 11.25 10.59 10.66
CA VAL A 80 10.06 9.72 10.66
C VAL A 80 10.10 8.85 11.91
N ASP A 81 9.10 8.96 12.76
CA ASP A 81 8.90 8.01 13.86
C ASP A 81 8.45 6.67 13.30
N VAL A 82 8.99 5.55 13.81
CA VAL A 82 8.59 4.22 13.32
C VAL A 82 8.33 3.23 14.45
N ALA A 83 7.35 2.35 14.24
CA ALA A 83 7.03 1.25 15.13
C ALA A 83 6.85 -0.07 14.37
N LEU A 84 7.43 -1.15 14.92
CA LEU A 84 7.21 -2.52 14.42
C LEU A 84 5.81 -2.96 14.84
N ALA A 85 4.93 -3.14 13.85
CA ALA A 85 3.54 -3.48 14.14
C ALA A 85 2.85 -4.18 12.96
N ASP A 86 1.88 -5.03 13.28
CA ASP A 86 0.95 -5.59 12.32
C ASP A 86 -0.22 -4.61 12.11
N MET A 87 -0.58 -4.36 10.85
CA MET A 87 -1.65 -3.42 10.49
C MET A 87 -3.02 -3.80 11.06
N ARG A 88 -3.23 -5.06 11.45
CA ARG A 88 -4.50 -5.56 12.00
C ARG A 88 -4.62 -5.35 13.50
N SER A 89 -3.51 -5.06 14.20
CA SER A 89 -3.48 -5.06 15.67
C SER A 89 -2.71 -3.92 16.31
N PHE A 90 -2.12 -3.01 15.52
CA PHE A 90 -1.33 -1.91 16.07
C PHE A 90 -2.12 -1.03 17.04
N ASP A 91 -1.41 -0.52 18.06
CA ASP A 91 -1.93 0.50 18.97
C ASP A 91 -0.79 1.47 19.33
N LEU A 92 -0.93 2.72 18.89
CA LEU A 92 0.06 3.76 19.08
C LEU A 92 -0.31 4.76 20.17
N GLY A 93 -1.48 4.58 20.82
CA GLY A 93 -1.94 5.44 21.91
C GLY A 93 -2.23 6.90 21.50
N ARG A 94 -2.24 7.20 20.20
CA ARG A 94 -2.47 8.56 19.66
C ARG A 94 -3.33 8.53 18.41
N ARG A 95 -3.79 9.72 17.99
CA ARG A 95 -4.60 9.90 16.79
C ARG A 95 -3.88 10.79 15.79
N PHE A 96 -4.26 10.62 14.53
CA PHE A 96 -3.67 11.28 13.36
C PHE A 96 -4.77 11.98 12.56
N ASP A 97 -4.38 13.01 11.80
CA ASP A 97 -5.28 13.64 10.85
C ASP A 97 -5.50 12.78 9.61
N VAL A 98 -4.46 12.03 9.23
CA VAL A 98 -4.44 11.22 8.02
C VAL A 98 -3.82 9.85 8.32
N VAL A 99 -4.44 8.80 7.79
CA VAL A 99 -3.85 7.46 7.66
C VAL A 99 -3.68 7.17 6.18
N THR A 100 -2.46 6.82 5.78
CA THR A 100 -2.15 6.30 4.43
C THR A 100 -1.91 4.81 4.46
N CYS A 101 -2.30 4.10 3.40
CA CYS A 101 -1.98 2.70 3.17
C CYS A 101 -1.80 2.48 1.66
N LEU A 102 -0.58 2.56 1.17
CA LEU A 102 -0.25 2.60 -0.24
C LEU A 102 0.34 1.27 -0.74
N ASP A 103 0.60 1.19 -2.04
CA ASP A 103 1.21 0.06 -2.75
C ASP A 103 0.56 -1.30 -2.43
N SER A 104 -0.77 -1.30 -2.34
CA SER A 104 -1.56 -2.52 -2.08
C SER A 104 -1.29 -3.18 -0.72
N ALA A 105 -0.72 -2.46 0.25
CA ALA A 105 -0.41 -3.03 1.57
C ALA A 105 -1.68 -3.57 2.25
N MET A 106 -2.82 -2.88 2.14
CA MET A 106 -4.11 -3.33 2.68
C MET A 106 -4.55 -4.70 2.13
N LEU A 107 -4.15 -5.07 0.93
CA LEU A 107 -4.53 -6.35 0.31
C LEU A 107 -3.84 -7.58 0.93
N TYR A 108 -2.90 -7.38 1.86
CA TYR A 108 -2.40 -8.45 2.73
C TYR A 108 -3.38 -8.83 3.85
N CYS A 109 -4.44 -8.07 4.05
CA CYS A 109 -5.62 -8.48 4.81
C CYS A 109 -6.44 -9.45 3.96
N HIS A 110 -6.18 -10.75 4.10
CA HIS A 110 -6.71 -11.77 3.19
C HIS A 110 -8.17 -12.14 3.47
N THR A 111 -8.64 -11.98 4.70
CA THR A 111 -10.00 -12.30 5.13
C THR A 111 -10.80 -11.04 5.44
N ASN A 112 -12.14 -11.15 5.49
CA ASN A 112 -12.99 -10.05 5.94
C ASN A 112 -12.65 -9.64 7.38
N ALA A 113 -12.36 -10.62 8.26
CA ALA A 113 -11.93 -10.35 9.63
C ALA A 113 -10.61 -9.54 9.70
N ASP A 114 -9.65 -9.81 8.80
CA ASP A 114 -8.42 -9.02 8.70
C ASP A 114 -8.72 -7.58 8.26
N LEU A 115 -9.61 -7.40 7.26
CA LEU A 115 -10.02 -6.09 6.76
C LEU A 115 -10.77 -5.30 7.84
N ASP A 116 -11.69 -5.93 8.55
CA ASP A 116 -12.42 -5.33 9.67
C ASP A 116 -11.46 -4.90 10.79
N ALA A 117 -10.48 -5.76 11.12
CA ALA A 117 -9.47 -5.44 12.11
C ALA A 117 -8.61 -4.24 11.68
N PHE A 118 -8.12 -4.22 10.44
CA PHE A 118 -7.35 -3.11 9.87
C PHE A 118 -8.14 -1.79 9.89
N LEU A 119 -9.38 -1.80 9.37
CA LEU A 119 -10.23 -0.60 9.33
C LEU A 119 -10.60 -0.13 10.75
N GLY A 120 -10.80 -1.07 11.68
CA GLY A 120 -10.99 -0.78 13.10
C GLY A 120 -9.78 -0.07 13.73
N ARG A 121 -8.56 -0.47 13.38
CA ARG A 121 -7.34 0.20 13.83
C ARG A 121 -7.20 1.59 13.20
N CYS A 122 -7.46 1.74 11.90
CA CYS A 122 -7.49 3.06 11.25
C CYS A 122 -8.49 3.99 11.95
N ARG A 123 -9.71 3.52 12.21
CA ARG A 123 -10.74 4.27 12.96
C ARG A 123 -10.28 4.70 14.35
N ALA A 124 -9.61 3.80 15.10
CA ALA A 124 -9.13 4.09 16.45
C ALA A 124 -8.03 5.17 16.46
N HIS A 125 -7.24 5.23 15.39
CA HIS A 125 -6.09 6.12 15.25
C HIS A 125 -6.35 7.37 14.40
N LEU A 126 -7.57 7.61 13.93
CA LEU A 126 -7.96 8.86 13.28
C LEU A 126 -8.67 9.81 14.26
N VAL A 127 -8.41 11.09 14.11
CA VAL A 127 -9.26 12.12 14.70
C VAL A 127 -10.65 12.10 14.06
N PRO A 128 -11.72 12.54 14.73
CA PRO A 128 -13.02 12.74 14.07
C PRO A 128 -12.88 13.63 12.84
N GLY A 129 -13.37 13.18 11.69
CA GLY A 129 -13.21 13.87 10.41
C GLY A 129 -11.87 13.66 9.71
N GLY A 130 -10.95 12.89 10.30
CA GLY A 130 -9.68 12.52 9.69
C GLY A 130 -9.84 11.64 8.45
N LEU A 131 -8.81 11.58 7.61
CA LEU A 131 -8.83 10.92 6.31
C LEU A 131 -8.08 9.58 6.34
N LEU A 132 -8.69 8.57 5.72
CA LEU A 132 -8.02 7.35 5.26
C LEU A 132 -7.80 7.49 3.74
N VAL A 133 -6.55 7.39 3.30
CA VAL A 133 -6.16 7.40 1.88
C VAL A 133 -5.47 6.08 1.57
N ALA A 134 -6.03 5.29 0.67
CA ALA A 134 -5.43 4.02 0.28
C ALA A 134 -5.32 3.89 -1.25
N GLU A 135 -4.26 3.22 -1.70
CA GLU A 135 -4.02 2.86 -3.09
C GLU A 135 -3.69 1.38 -3.17
N MET A 136 -4.36 0.68 -4.10
CA MET A 136 -4.24 -0.76 -4.22
C MET A 136 -4.55 -1.26 -5.64
N ARG A 137 -4.28 -2.53 -5.87
CA ARG A 137 -4.80 -3.23 -7.07
C ARG A 137 -6.32 -3.32 -7.00
N ASN A 138 -6.95 -3.15 -8.15
CA ASN A 138 -8.38 -3.30 -8.30
C ASN A 138 -8.73 -4.77 -8.56
N GLY A 139 -9.49 -5.40 -7.66
CA GLY A 139 -9.95 -6.77 -7.85
C GLY A 139 -10.84 -6.94 -9.08
N ALA A 140 -11.64 -5.92 -9.40
CA ALA A 140 -12.53 -5.95 -10.56
C ALA A 140 -11.79 -5.95 -11.91
N PHE A 141 -10.55 -5.45 -11.96
CA PHE A 141 -9.71 -5.51 -13.16
C PHE A 141 -9.53 -6.94 -13.69
N PHE A 142 -9.48 -7.93 -12.79
CA PHE A 142 -9.30 -9.34 -13.16
C PHE A 142 -10.56 -10.02 -13.73
N LEU A 143 -11.68 -9.30 -13.80
CA LEU A 143 -12.87 -9.77 -14.53
C LEU A 143 -12.64 -9.62 -16.04
N GLY A 144 -12.08 -10.66 -16.66
CA GLY A 144 -11.79 -10.70 -18.10
C GLY A 144 -10.40 -10.23 -18.50
N ASN A 145 -9.57 -9.70 -17.57
CA ASN A 145 -8.17 -9.36 -17.84
C ASN A 145 -7.25 -10.43 -17.24
N THR A 146 -6.80 -11.36 -18.06
CA THR A 146 -6.00 -12.52 -17.61
C THR A 146 -4.53 -12.46 -18.01
N GLU A 147 -4.10 -11.44 -18.76
CA GLU A 147 -2.71 -11.32 -19.25
C GLU A 147 -1.65 -11.41 -18.14
N LEU A 148 -1.99 -10.95 -16.92
CA LEU A 148 -1.11 -11.05 -15.76
C LEU A 148 -0.97 -12.49 -15.24
N LEU A 149 -1.91 -13.38 -15.58
CA LEU A 149 -2.01 -14.76 -15.13
C LEU A 149 -1.37 -15.72 -16.12
N ASP A 150 -1.07 -15.27 -17.34
CA ASP A 150 -0.56 -16.11 -18.42
C ASP A 150 0.95 -16.35 -18.27
N GLY A 151 1.31 -17.60 -17.97
CA GLY A 151 2.68 -18.07 -17.94
C GLY A 151 3.57 -17.52 -16.81
N VAL A 152 4.86 -17.80 -16.97
CA VAL A 152 5.91 -17.38 -16.02
C VAL A 152 6.52 -16.05 -16.50
N ARG A 153 6.52 -15.06 -15.65
CA ARG A 153 7.17 -13.78 -15.94
C ARG A 153 8.58 -13.76 -15.35
N THR A 154 9.56 -13.65 -16.23
CA THR A 154 10.97 -13.57 -15.84
C THR A 154 11.43 -12.12 -15.85
N ARG A 155 12.12 -11.70 -14.78
CA ARG A 155 12.75 -10.37 -14.66
C ARG A 155 14.05 -10.48 -13.90
N SER A 156 15.08 -9.78 -14.40
CA SER A 156 16.38 -9.69 -13.74
C SER A 156 16.63 -8.27 -13.21
N VAL A 157 17.48 -8.18 -12.20
CA VAL A 157 18.04 -6.95 -11.66
C VAL A 157 19.46 -7.21 -11.20
N THR A 158 20.41 -6.33 -11.59
CA THR A 158 21.78 -6.40 -11.11
C THR A 158 21.95 -5.48 -9.92
N TRP A 159 22.38 -6.04 -8.79
CA TRP A 159 22.66 -5.29 -7.57
C TRP A 159 23.96 -5.72 -6.95
N ARG A 160 24.85 -4.75 -6.65
CA ARG A 160 26.20 -4.99 -6.12
C ARG A 160 27.00 -6.04 -6.95
N GLY A 161 26.87 -5.97 -8.30
CA GLY A 161 27.59 -6.87 -9.22
C GLY A 161 27.01 -8.28 -9.31
N VAL A 162 25.92 -8.58 -8.62
CA VAL A 162 25.22 -9.87 -8.70
C VAL A 162 23.91 -9.69 -9.45
N GLU A 163 23.67 -10.54 -10.46
CA GLU A 163 22.39 -10.60 -11.15
C GLU A 163 21.41 -11.50 -10.38
N TYR A 164 20.26 -10.94 -10.04
CA TYR A 164 19.13 -11.62 -9.40
C TYR A 164 18.02 -11.80 -10.43
N THR A 165 17.73 -13.04 -10.80
CA THR A 165 16.64 -13.35 -11.72
C THR A 165 15.43 -13.87 -10.94
N SER A 166 14.24 -13.34 -11.24
CA SER A 166 12.99 -13.78 -10.62
C SER A 166 12.05 -14.37 -11.66
N HIS A 167 11.50 -15.54 -11.35
CA HIS A 167 10.46 -16.22 -12.10
C HIS A 167 9.16 -16.13 -11.31
N THR A 168 8.18 -15.42 -11.84
CA THR A 168 6.94 -15.10 -11.11
C THR A 168 5.74 -15.70 -11.83
N GLU A 169 4.96 -16.47 -11.10
CA GLU A 169 3.66 -17.03 -11.50
C GLU A 169 2.55 -16.40 -10.66
N LEU A 170 1.43 -16.10 -11.29
CA LEU A 170 0.22 -15.59 -10.65
C LEU A 170 -0.97 -16.48 -11.00
N TRP A 171 -1.85 -16.70 -10.03
CA TRP A 171 -3.15 -17.39 -10.27
C TRP A 171 -4.19 -16.89 -9.28
N ILE A 172 -5.46 -17.05 -9.63
CA ILE A 172 -6.59 -16.68 -8.77
C ILE A 172 -7.05 -17.91 -7.98
N ASP A 173 -7.09 -17.77 -6.67
CA ASP A 173 -7.84 -18.65 -5.78
C ASP A 173 -9.25 -18.08 -5.62
N HIS A 174 -10.19 -18.62 -6.39
CA HIS A 174 -11.56 -18.09 -6.47
C HIS A 174 -12.31 -18.23 -5.14
N ALA A 175 -12.13 -19.34 -4.43
CA ALA A 175 -12.82 -19.57 -3.16
C ALA A 175 -12.37 -18.60 -2.06
N ALA A 176 -11.10 -18.25 -2.03
CA ALA A 176 -10.53 -17.31 -1.08
C ALA A 176 -10.54 -15.86 -1.58
N GLN A 177 -10.91 -15.60 -2.85
CA GLN A 177 -10.79 -14.30 -3.52
C GLN A 177 -9.39 -13.71 -3.41
N LEU A 178 -8.35 -14.53 -3.69
CA LEU A 178 -6.96 -14.12 -3.59
C LEU A 178 -6.26 -14.22 -4.95
N LEU A 179 -5.51 -13.19 -5.30
CA LEU A 179 -4.47 -13.27 -6.31
C LEU A 179 -3.21 -13.83 -5.64
N ARG A 180 -2.91 -15.09 -5.92
CA ARG A 180 -1.75 -15.78 -5.37
C ARG A 180 -0.53 -15.60 -6.26
N ARG A 181 0.64 -15.53 -5.64
CA ARG A 181 1.93 -15.42 -6.31
C ARG A 181 2.89 -16.46 -5.78
N ARG A 182 3.56 -17.16 -6.70
CA ARG A 182 4.81 -17.87 -6.46
C ARG A 182 5.94 -17.13 -7.18
N ARG A 183 7.03 -16.83 -6.47
CA ARG A 183 8.23 -16.23 -7.06
C ARG A 183 9.44 -17.03 -6.65
N ALA A 184 10.20 -17.52 -7.64
CA ALA A 184 11.49 -18.14 -7.45
C ALA A 184 12.58 -17.13 -7.81
N TRP A 185 13.57 -16.97 -6.94
CA TRP A 185 14.72 -16.14 -7.15
C TRP A 185 15.96 -16.99 -7.32
N GLU A 186 16.78 -16.65 -8.32
CA GLU A 186 18.04 -17.30 -8.66
C GLU A 186 19.13 -16.23 -8.75
N TRP A 187 20.34 -16.56 -8.24
CA TRP A 187 21.54 -15.72 -8.39
C TRP A 187 22.81 -16.56 -8.18
N ALA A 188 23.94 -16.05 -8.66
CA ALA A 188 25.25 -16.70 -8.49
C ALA A 188 25.58 -16.91 -6.99
N GLY A 189 26.08 -18.08 -6.64
CA GLY A 189 26.42 -18.46 -5.26
C GLY A 189 25.28 -19.12 -4.47
N ARG A 190 24.10 -19.31 -5.08
CA ARG A 190 23.01 -20.09 -4.48
C ARG A 190 22.64 -21.27 -5.37
N ALA A 191 22.77 -22.50 -4.84
CA ALA A 191 22.50 -23.71 -5.61
C ALA A 191 21.00 -23.90 -5.89
N GLU A 192 20.13 -23.61 -4.92
CA GLU A 192 18.69 -23.79 -5.02
C GLU A 192 17.95 -22.45 -5.06
N PRO A 193 16.92 -22.32 -5.92
CA PRO A 193 16.10 -21.10 -5.96
C PRO A 193 15.45 -20.77 -4.62
N LEU A 194 15.42 -19.49 -4.26
CA LEU A 194 14.66 -19.01 -3.12
C LEU A 194 13.19 -18.85 -3.53
N VAL A 195 12.33 -19.75 -3.11
CA VAL A 195 10.90 -19.70 -3.42
C VAL A 195 10.14 -18.92 -2.36
N GLN A 196 9.41 -17.90 -2.81
CA GLN A 196 8.54 -17.07 -2.01
C GLN A 196 7.09 -17.18 -2.46
N ARG A 197 6.16 -17.24 -1.50
CA ARG A 197 4.72 -17.21 -1.76
C ARG A 197 4.10 -16.02 -1.07
N SER A 198 3.19 -15.38 -1.75
CA SER A 198 2.37 -14.28 -1.22
C SER A 198 1.02 -14.27 -1.90
N ALA A 199 0.10 -13.51 -1.36
CA ALA A 199 -1.21 -13.32 -1.96
C ALA A 199 -1.69 -11.88 -1.70
N TRP A 200 -2.63 -11.43 -2.52
CA TRP A 200 -3.37 -10.20 -2.34
C TRP A 200 -4.86 -10.48 -2.41
N ARG A 201 -5.61 -9.89 -1.50
CA ARG A 201 -7.08 -9.91 -1.59
C ARG A 201 -7.52 -9.27 -2.90
N LEU A 202 -8.41 -9.95 -3.63
CA LEU A 202 -9.13 -9.35 -4.75
C LEU A 202 -10.33 -8.59 -4.17
N LEU A 203 -10.10 -7.33 -3.84
CA LEU A 203 -11.11 -6.44 -3.26
C LEU A 203 -11.82 -5.67 -4.36
N PHE A 204 -13.15 -5.77 -4.39
CA PHE A 204 -13.99 -5.12 -5.39
C PHE A 204 -14.48 -3.74 -4.92
N PRO A 205 -14.73 -2.77 -5.83
CA PRO A 205 -15.12 -1.42 -5.45
C PRO A 205 -16.34 -1.33 -4.53
N GLN A 206 -17.38 -2.11 -4.78
CA GLN A 206 -18.59 -2.09 -3.95
C GLN A 206 -18.37 -2.78 -2.59
N GLU A 207 -17.58 -3.85 -2.56
CA GLU A 207 -17.16 -4.51 -1.33
C GLU A 207 -16.36 -3.53 -0.46
N LEU A 208 -15.41 -2.80 -1.03
CA LEU A 208 -14.62 -1.79 -0.31
C LEU A 208 -15.51 -0.67 0.25
N ARG A 209 -16.47 -0.15 -0.54
CA ARG A 209 -17.44 0.84 -0.05
C ARG A 209 -18.22 0.32 1.16
N HIS A 210 -18.72 -0.89 1.07
CA HIS A 210 -19.49 -1.50 2.15
C HIS A 210 -18.67 -1.68 3.44
N LEU A 211 -17.45 -2.20 3.32
CA LEU A 211 -16.54 -2.38 4.47
C LEU A 211 -16.20 -1.04 5.13
N LEU A 212 -15.92 -0.01 4.34
CA LEU A 212 -15.66 1.34 4.84
C LEU A 212 -16.88 1.93 5.57
N ASP A 213 -18.07 1.75 5.01
CA ASP A 213 -19.32 2.20 5.64
C ASP A 213 -19.57 1.53 6.99
N LEU A 214 -19.42 0.20 7.06
CA LEU A 214 -19.50 -0.57 8.30
C LEU A 214 -18.46 -0.13 9.34
N ALA A 215 -17.25 0.22 8.91
CA ALA A 215 -16.18 0.70 9.78
C ALA A 215 -16.38 2.17 10.24
N GLY A 216 -17.42 2.86 9.74
CA GLY A 216 -17.77 4.22 10.15
C GLY A 216 -17.10 5.31 9.32
N PHE A 217 -16.79 5.02 8.06
CA PHE A 217 -16.21 5.99 7.12
C PHE A 217 -17.23 6.42 6.05
N ASP A 218 -17.16 7.69 5.65
CA ASP A 218 -17.80 8.19 4.45
C ASP A 218 -16.80 8.19 3.30
N VAL A 219 -17.12 7.50 2.20
CA VAL A 219 -16.26 7.46 1.00
C VAL A 219 -16.45 8.75 0.22
N LEU A 220 -15.41 9.62 0.26
CA LEU A 220 -15.41 10.90 -0.44
C LEU A 220 -15.06 10.76 -1.92
N ALA A 221 -14.15 9.84 -2.24
CA ALA A 221 -13.76 9.52 -3.60
C ALA A 221 -13.36 8.04 -3.71
N LEU A 222 -13.73 7.42 -4.82
CA LEU A 222 -13.28 6.09 -5.23
C LEU A 222 -13.04 6.18 -6.74
N PHE A 223 -11.80 5.95 -7.18
CA PHE A 223 -11.38 6.17 -8.55
C PHE A 223 -10.25 5.21 -8.96
N ASP A 224 -10.10 4.98 -10.26
CA ASP A 224 -9.06 4.11 -10.81
C ASP A 224 -7.88 4.89 -11.40
N SER A 225 -8.10 6.16 -11.80
CA SER A 225 -7.07 7.05 -12.32
C SER A 225 -7.46 8.54 -12.12
N PRO A 226 -6.52 9.48 -12.19
CA PRO A 226 -5.08 9.28 -12.19
C PRO A 226 -4.53 8.89 -10.81
N GLY A 227 -3.46 8.14 -10.80
CA GLY A 227 -2.77 7.71 -9.59
C GLY A 227 -1.26 7.57 -9.80
N PRO A 228 -0.51 7.18 -8.77
CA PRO A 228 0.94 7.11 -8.85
C PRO A 228 1.45 6.00 -9.79
N ARG A 229 0.59 5.05 -10.14
CA ARG A 229 0.93 3.87 -10.96
C ARG A 229 -0.06 3.65 -12.08
N THR A 230 -0.72 4.70 -12.56
CA THR A 230 -1.73 4.64 -13.62
C THR A 230 -1.18 5.20 -14.94
N ASP A 231 -1.84 4.87 -16.04
CA ASP A 231 -1.66 5.50 -17.34
C ASP A 231 -3.03 6.08 -17.79
N PRO A 232 -3.15 7.40 -17.95
CA PRO A 232 -2.12 8.42 -17.76
C PRO A 232 -1.65 8.56 -16.30
N PRO A 233 -0.41 9.04 -16.09
CA PRO A 233 0.12 9.28 -14.76
C PRO A 233 -0.63 10.44 -14.08
N TRP A 234 -0.56 10.48 -12.76
CA TRP A 234 -1.18 11.52 -11.96
C TRP A 234 -0.65 12.92 -12.30
N THR A 235 -1.59 13.88 -12.33
CA THR A 235 -1.34 15.33 -12.29
C THR A 235 -2.31 15.96 -11.30
N ALA A 236 -1.90 17.05 -10.61
CA ALA A 236 -2.63 17.63 -9.48
C ALA A 236 -4.10 17.98 -9.76
N ASP A 237 -4.37 18.48 -10.96
CA ASP A 237 -5.69 18.98 -11.34
C ASP A 237 -6.50 18.02 -12.22
N ALA A 238 -5.98 16.81 -12.47
CA ALA A 238 -6.67 15.87 -13.33
C ALA A 238 -8.02 15.42 -12.73
N PRO A 239 -9.06 15.26 -13.55
CA PRO A 239 -10.34 14.73 -13.09
C PRO A 239 -10.18 13.28 -12.65
N LEU A 240 -10.81 12.90 -11.53
CA LEU A 240 -10.79 11.53 -11.02
C LEU A 240 -11.75 10.67 -11.84
N SER A 241 -11.26 9.56 -12.39
CA SER A 241 -12.08 8.59 -13.14
C SER A 241 -12.83 7.67 -12.19
N GLY A 242 -14.13 7.69 -12.25
CA GLY A 242 -15.01 6.76 -11.55
C GLY A 242 -15.40 5.53 -12.35
N ALA A 243 -14.74 5.24 -13.48
CA ALA A 243 -15.01 4.06 -14.31
C ALA A 243 -14.69 2.75 -13.59
N LEU A 244 -13.67 2.76 -12.72
CA LEU A 244 -13.22 1.66 -11.86
C LEU A 244 -12.86 0.38 -12.66
N SER A 245 -12.46 0.55 -13.91
CA SER A 245 -12.07 -0.53 -14.83
C SER A 245 -10.57 -0.74 -14.91
N GLY A 246 -9.77 0.22 -14.43
CA GLY A 246 -8.31 0.15 -14.41
C GLY A 246 -7.76 -0.85 -13.39
N ASP A 247 -6.46 -1.14 -13.50
CA ASP A 247 -5.75 -2.09 -12.63
C ASP A 247 -5.50 -1.55 -11.20
N ARG A 248 -5.75 -0.26 -10.97
CA ARG A 248 -5.60 0.43 -9.68
C ARG A 248 -6.94 0.90 -9.14
N LEU A 249 -7.01 0.93 -7.83
CA LEU A 249 -8.12 1.45 -7.07
C LEU A 249 -7.58 2.37 -5.99
N HIS A 250 -8.10 3.60 -5.97
CA HIS A 250 -7.75 4.63 -5.02
C HIS A 250 -8.99 5.01 -4.22
N VAL A 251 -8.85 5.14 -2.92
CA VAL A 251 -9.95 5.55 -2.06
C VAL A 251 -9.51 6.67 -1.12
N VAL A 252 -10.40 7.64 -0.97
CA VAL A 252 -10.35 8.67 0.06
C VAL A 252 -11.62 8.54 0.89
N ALA A 253 -11.46 8.26 2.17
CA ALA A 253 -12.59 8.08 3.08
C ALA A 253 -12.39 8.94 4.33
N ARG A 254 -13.46 9.51 4.84
CA ARG A 254 -13.47 10.37 6.04
C ARG A 254 -14.09 9.64 7.21
N LEU A 255 -13.40 9.62 8.34
CA LEU A 255 -13.98 9.07 9.56
C LEU A 255 -15.16 9.94 10.01
N ARG A 256 -16.35 9.34 10.16
CA ARG A 256 -17.53 10.04 10.68
C ARG A 256 -17.27 10.59 12.08
N PRO A 257 -17.67 11.82 12.37
CA PRO A 257 -17.72 12.29 13.75
C PRO A 257 -18.57 11.33 14.59
N ARG A 258 -18.16 11.06 15.83
CA ARG A 258 -19.05 10.31 16.73
C ARG A 258 -20.29 11.17 16.94
N GLY A 259 -21.46 10.68 16.52
CA GLY A 259 -22.72 11.31 16.87
C GLY A 259 -22.79 11.44 18.38
N HIS A 260 -23.22 12.58 18.88
CA HIS A 260 -23.63 12.70 20.26
C HIS A 260 -24.83 11.74 20.43
N GLN A 261 -24.59 10.60 21.10
CA GLN A 261 -25.68 9.79 21.67
C GLN A 261 -26.20 10.46 22.92
#